data_a4d5265aa0b47a8fed7cfe29e73b818e
#
_entry.id   a4d5265aa0b47a8fed7cfe29e73b818e
#
_cell.length_a   1.000
_cell.length_b   1.000
_cell.length_c   1.000
_cell.angle_alpha   90.00
_cell.angle_beta   90.00
_cell.angle_gamma   90.00
#
_symmetry.space_group_name_H-M   'P 1'
#
loop_
_entity.id
_entity.type
_entity.pdbx_description
1 polymer ?
#
loop_
_entity_poly.entity_id
_entity_poly.type
_entity_poly.pdbx_seq_one_letter_code
_entity_poly.pdbx_strand_id
1 'polypeptide(L)'
;MILLAAMVMTGCQKQKDKEAKPLTEGNAVYYWRTDLRLDSTERAFLQQYHINKVYCRYFDVVMNDDGTEPKPNATITFSDSLPDSIEIIPTVYITEDCMHKPHPDLAEKIVKRIVQMNETNDIRNVREIQIDCDYTSKSRKTYYDFLEEVKSQLSTLHYQLSTTIRLHQLSMEAPPVDYGALMIYNTGDPRKWQERNPILDYRDVYPYLKRLDNYSLPLAAAYPVFQWVRDIQGVRVEHTVEAEEILRVKNAMEQERKDLSRAIITYHLDKDNINRYKPETYEEIYHH
;
A
#
# COMPACT_ATOMS: atom_id res chain seq x y z
N MET A 1 -69.60 -25.10 2.60
CA MET A 1 -68.69 -24.15 3.20
C MET A 1 -67.27 -24.70 3.05
N ILE A 2 -66.55 -24.27 2.02
CA ILE A 2 -65.23 -24.77 1.70
C ILE A 2 -64.26 -23.64 2.02
N LEU A 3 -63.38 -23.86 3.04
CA LEU A 3 -62.31 -22.93 3.39
C LEU A 3 -61.14 -23.13 2.43
N LEU A 4 -60.81 -22.12 1.66
CA LEU A 4 -59.57 -22.03 0.87
C LEU A 4 -58.45 -21.49 1.77
N ALA A 5 -57.44 -22.29 2.06
CA ALA A 5 -56.22 -21.87 2.71
C ALA A 5 -55.23 -21.34 1.65
N ALA A 6 -54.95 -20.04 1.70
CA ALA A 6 -53.93 -19.44 0.86
C ALA A 6 -52.56 -19.65 1.51
N MET A 7 -51.69 -20.47 0.87
CA MET A 7 -50.28 -20.60 1.22
C MET A 7 -49.53 -19.39 0.68
N VAL A 8 -49.04 -18.51 1.55
CA VAL A 8 -48.10 -17.45 1.23
C VAL A 8 -46.69 -18.05 1.15
N MET A 9 -46.19 -18.24 -0.04
CA MET A 9 -44.79 -18.60 -0.28
C MET A 9 -43.95 -17.36 -0.14
N THR A 10 -43.35 -17.15 1.02
CA THR A 10 -42.28 -16.17 1.22
C THR A 10 -40.99 -16.67 0.53
N GLY A 11 -40.79 -16.19 -0.68
CA GLY A 11 -39.52 -16.40 -1.39
C GLY A 11 -38.38 -15.66 -0.69
N CYS A 12 -37.53 -16.38 0.03
CA CYS A 12 -36.23 -15.88 0.43
C CYS A 12 -35.41 -15.63 -0.85
N GLN A 13 -35.35 -14.38 -1.31
CA GLN A 13 -34.33 -13.94 -2.23
C GLN A 13 -32.97 -14.05 -1.50
N LYS A 14 -32.22 -15.11 -1.78
CA LYS A 14 -30.79 -15.17 -1.49
C LYS A 14 -30.15 -14.01 -2.24
N GLN A 15 -29.80 -12.97 -1.51
CA GLN A 15 -28.87 -11.94 -1.96
C GLN A 15 -27.60 -12.69 -2.35
N LYS A 16 -27.28 -12.73 -3.65
CA LYS A 16 -25.99 -13.22 -4.13
C LYS A 16 -24.95 -12.28 -3.52
N ASP A 17 -24.24 -12.76 -2.52
CA ASP A 17 -23.01 -12.14 -2.07
C ASP A 17 -22.16 -11.96 -3.35
N LYS A 18 -21.90 -10.69 -3.71
CA LYS A 18 -20.92 -10.39 -4.75
C LYS A 18 -19.62 -10.99 -4.22
N GLU A 19 -19.12 -12.03 -4.87
CA GLU A 19 -17.80 -12.59 -4.57
C GLU A 19 -16.84 -11.40 -4.45
N ALA A 20 -16.24 -11.24 -3.28
CA ALA A 20 -15.24 -10.21 -3.04
C ALA A 20 -14.10 -10.46 -4.04
N LYS A 21 -13.75 -9.44 -4.84
CA LYS A 21 -12.61 -9.55 -5.75
C LYS A 21 -11.37 -9.95 -4.95
N PRO A 22 -10.52 -10.82 -5.50
CA PRO A 22 -9.25 -11.12 -4.86
C PRO A 22 -8.52 -9.82 -4.48
N LEU A 23 -7.92 -9.77 -3.30
CA LEU A 23 -7.30 -8.57 -2.74
C LEU A 23 -6.17 -8.01 -3.59
N THR A 24 -5.53 -8.88 -4.35
CA THR A 24 -4.45 -8.56 -5.26
C THR A 24 -4.97 -8.25 -6.67
N GLU A 25 -6.15 -7.65 -6.80
CA GLU A 25 -6.69 -7.24 -8.08
C GLU A 25 -7.13 -5.77 -8.07
N GLY A 26 -6.85 -5.09 -9.19
CA GLY A 26 -7.30 -3.74 -9.47
C GLY A 26 -6.22 -2.69 -9.32
N ASN A 27 -6.58 -1.46 -9.68
CA ASN A 27 -5.70 -0.31 -9.69
C ASN A 27 -5.80 0.43 -8.36
N ALA A 28 -4.65 0.83 -7.83
CA ALA A 28 -4.56 1.52 -6.56
C ALA A 28 -3.54 2.67 -6.60
N VAL A 29 -3.63 3.54 -5.63
CA VAL A 29 -2.65 4.60 -5.39
C VAL A 29 -2.29 4.67 -3.91
N TYR A 30 -1.06 5.10 -3.61
CA TYR A 30 -0.73 5.59 -2.28
C TYR A 30 -1.16 7.04 -2.13
N TYR A 31 -1.69 7.39 -0.97
CA TYR A 31 -1.92 8.75 -0.53
C TYR A 31 -1.03 9.03 0.68
N TRP A 32 0.01 9.84 0.49
CA TRP A 32 1.10 9.97 1.48
C TRP A 32 1.21 11.38 2.09
N ARG A 33 0.10 12.12 2.10
CA ARG A 33 0.00 13.43 2.75
C ARG A 33 -0.65 13.31 4.14
N THR A 34 -0.50 14.34 4.95
CA THR A 34 -1.08 14.42 6.31
C THR A 34 -2.46 15.10 6.36
N ASP A 35 -3.00 15.49 5.22
CA ASP A 35 -4.37 16.00 5.06
C ASP A 35 -4.99 15.34 3.84
N LEU A 36 -6.05 14.54 4.04
CA LEU A 36 -6.83 13.97 2.93
C LEU A 36 -7.68 15.08 2.31
N ARG A 37 -7.16 15.66 1.26
CA ARG A 37 -7.84 16.67 0.45
C ARG A 37 -7.53 16.40 -1.02
N LEU A 38 -8.57 16.22 -1.82
CA LEU A 38 -8.46 15.91 -3.23
C LEU A 38 -8.88 17.10 -4.09
N ASP A 39 -8.02 17.53 -4.98
CA ASP A 39 -8.39 18.50 -6.01
C ASP A 39 -9.13 17.85 -7.20
N SER A 40 -9.54 18.66 -8.16
CA SER A 40 -10.26 18.19 -9.35
C SER A 40 -9.41 17.28 -10.24
N THR A 41 -8.09 17.50 -10.31
CA THR A 41 -7.16 16.68 -11.10
C THR A 41 -7.01 15.30 -10.49
N GLU A 42 -6.84 15.22 -9.18
CA GLU A 42 -6.73 13.97 -8.44
C GLU A 42 -8.03 13.16 -8.52
N ARG A 43 -9.19 13.80 -8.38
CA ARG A 43 -10.50 13.12 -8.55
C ARG A 43 -10.70 12.59 -9.97
N ALA A 44 -10.33 13.38 -11.00
CA ALA A 44 -10.39 12.95 -12.39
C ALA A 44 -9.45 11.75 -12.65
N PHE A 45 -8.25 11.76 -12.09
CA PHE A 45 -7.29 10.66 -12.18
C PHE A 45 -7.83 9.36 -11.59
N LEU A 46 -8.40 9.41 -10.38
CA LEU A 46 -9.00 8.24 -9.73
C LEU A 46 -10.10 7.61 -10.61
N GLN A 47 -10.91 8.44 -11.24
CA GLN A 47 -11.98 7.99 -12.12
C GLN A 47 -11.44 7.43 -13.45
N GLN A 48 -10.52 8.15 -14.10
CA GLN A 48 -9.98 7.82 -15.43
C GLN A 48 -9.27 6.47 -15.42
N TYR A 49 -8.47 6.20 -14.40
CA TYR A 49 -7.68 4.96 -14.31
C TYR A 49 -8.35 3.88 -13.44
N HIS A 50 -9.66 4.02 -13.17
CA HIS A 50 -10.46 3.04 -12.43
C HIS A 50 -9.82 2.65 -11.09
N ILE A 51 -9.26 3.64 -10.39
CA ILE A 51 -8.66 3.41 -9.07
C ILE A 51 -9.77 3.02 -8.10
N ASN A 52 -9.64 1.84 -7.52
CA ASN A 52 -10.62 1.28 -6.59
C ASN A 52 -10.10 1.15 -5.15
N LYS A 53 -8.79 1.38 -4.94
CA LYS A 53 -8.15 1.33 -3.62
C LYS A 53 -7.21 2.51 -3.43
N VAL A 54 -7.24 3.10 -2.23
CA VAL A 54 -6.31 4.14 -1.81
C VAL A 54 -5.62 3.71 -0.53
N TYR A 55 -4.33 3.42 -0.62
CA TYR A 55 -3.46 3.17 0.53
C TYR A 55 -3.15 4.50 1.22
N CYS A 56 -3.90 4.81 2.24
CA CYS A 56 -3.88 6.12 2.89
C CYS A 56 -3.01 6.08 4.14
N ARG A 57 -1.97 6.91 4.20
CA ARG A 57 -1.11 7.04 5.38
C ARG A 57 -1.90 7.65 6.53
N TYR A 58 -2.30 6.82 7.50
CA TYR A 58 -3.09 7.27 8.65
C TYR A 58 -2.22 7.97 9.70
N PHE A 59 -1.12 7.35 10.05
CA PHE A 59 -0.11 7.90 10.95
C PHE A 59 1.18 7.09 10.87
N ASP A 60 2.23 7.67 11.40
CA ASP A 60 3.47 6.97 11.64
C ASP A 60 3.55 6.48 13.09
N VAL A 61 4.37 5.47 13.31
CA VAL A 61 4.81 5.04 14.63
C VAL A 61 6.32 5.21 14.69
N VAL A 62 6.78 6.02 15.60
CA VAL A 62 8.19 6.35 15.80
C VAL A 62 8.57 6.17 17.27
N MET A 63 9.82 5.91 17.56
CA MET A 63 10.28 5.91 18.94
C MET A 63 10.16 7.32 19.53
N ASN A 64 9.81 7.41 20.82
CA ASN A 64 9.85 8.66 21.53
C ASN A 64 11.30 9.15 21.69
N ASP A 65 11.46 10.40 22.17
CA ASP A 65 12.74 11.10 22.15
C ASP A 65 13.81 10.44 23.06
N ASP A 66 13.39 9.68 24.07
CA ASP A 66 14.27 8.89 24.95
C ASP A 66 14.50 7.45 24.45
N GLY A 67 13.90 7.06 23.32
CA GLY A 67 14.06 5.74 22.71
C GLY A 67 13.42 4.59 23.51
N THR A 68 12.49 4.88 24.42
CA THR A 68 11.92 3.87 25.30
C THR A 68 10.65 3.23 24.76
N GLU A 69 9.76 4.02 24.14
CA GLU A 69 8.44 3.56 23.69
C GLU A 69 8.04 4.11 22.31
N PRO A 70 7.34 3.32 21.48
CA PRO A 70 6.72 3.82 20.25
C PRO A 70 5.60 4.81 20.55
N LYS A 71 5.54 5.89 19.75
CA LYS A 71 4.47 6.88 19.79
C LYS A 71 3.92 7.17 18.39
N PRO A 72 2.63 7.53 18.23
CA PRO A 72 2.10 7.98 16.96
C PRO A 72 2.68 9.34 16.58
N ASN A 73 2.89 9.54 15.28
CA ASN A 73 3.38 10.77 14.67
C ASN A 73 2.66 11.02 13.33
N ALA A 74 2.73 12.23 12.80
CA ALA A 74 2.24 12.59 11.47
C ALA A 74 0.82 12.07 11.16
N THR A 75 -0.10 12.18 12.13
CA THR A 75 -1.49 11.71 11.97
C THR A 75 -2.22 12.52 10.90
N ILE A 76 -2.91 11.81 10.00
CA ILE A 76 -3.69 12.42 8.93
C ILE A 76 -4.93 13.15 9.47
N THR A 77 -5.30 14.24 8.80
CA THR A 77 -6.60 14.92 8.92
C THR A 77 -7.45 14.57 7.71
N PHE A 78 -8.73 14.34 7.89
CA PHE A 78 -9.68 14.07 6.81
C PHE A 78 -10.49 15.35 6.51
N SER A 79 -10.02 16.14 5.54
CA SER A 79 -10.71 17.36 5.08
C SER A 79 -11.71 17.07 3.96
N ASP A 80 -11.54 15.97 3.24
CA ASP A 80 -12.42 15.45 2.19
C ASP A 80 -12.76 13.98 2.45
N SER A 81 -13.79 13.49 1.73
CA SER A 81 -14.13 12.08 1.62
C SER A 81 -13.75 11.53 0.25
N LEU A 82 -13.42 10.24 0.21
CA LEU A 82 -13.31 9.50 -1.06
C LEU A 82 -14.71 9.06 -1.53
N PRO A 83 -14.89 8.86 -2.86
CA PRO A 83 -16.10 8.22 -3.38
C PRO A 83 -16.35 6.84 -2.74
N ASP A 84 -17.61 6.47 -2.49
CA ASP A 84 -17.98 5.18 -1.89
C ASP A 84 -17.49 3.96 -2.66
N SER A 85 -17.20 4.13 -3.97
CA SER A 85 -16.64 3.08 -4.82
C SER A 85 -15.17 2.79 -4.58
N ILE A 86 -14.47 3.64 -3.80
CA ILE A 86 -13.05 3.51 -3.49
C ILE A 86 -12.89 2.98 -2.06
N GLU A 87 -12.16 1.89 -1.94
CA GLU A 87 -11.78 1.33 -0.65
C GLU A 87 -10.60 2.12 -0.08
N ILE A 88 -10.74 2.58 1.16
CA ILE A 88 -9.62 3.14 1.92
C ILE A 88 -8.89 2.01 2.63
N ILE A 89 -7.56 1.99 2.47
CA ILE A 89 -6.70 1.06 3.18
C ILE A 89 -5.84 1.87 4.15
N PRO A 90 -6.18 1.85 5.45
CA PRO A 90 -5.36 2.48 6.47
C PRO A 90 -3.95 1.92 6.44
N THR A 91 -2.97 2.77 6.11
CA THR A 91 -1.55 2.41 6.07
C THR A 91 -0.84 3.08 7.23
N VAL A 92 -0.15 2.28 8.04
CA VAL A 92 0.66 2.74 9.17
C VAL A 92 2.12 2.50 8.88
N TYR A 93 2.91 3.59 8.80
CA TYR A 93 4.35 3.50 8.69
C TYR A 93 4.98 3.34 10.07
N ILE A 94 5.84 2.34 10.23
CA ILE A 94 6.55 2.07 11.48
C ILE A 94 8.04 2.15 11.20
N THR A 95 8.74 3.03 11.92
CA THR A 95 10.19 3.13 11.81
C THR A 95 10.87 1.85 12.32
N GLU A 96 11.95 1.44 11.65
CA GLU A 96 12.60 0.15 11.90
C GLU A 96 13.09 0.01 13.34
N ASP A 97 13.51 1.09 13.98
CA ASP A 97 13.95 1.12 15.37
C ASP A 97 12.87 0.69 16.37
N CYS A 98 11.58 0.91 16.04
CA CYS A 98 10.46 0.36 16.82
C CYS A 98 10.44 -1.18 16.84
N MET A 99 11.10 -1.84 15.89
CA MET A 99 11.16 -3.29 15.77
C MET A 99 12.48 -3.89 16.30
N HIS A 100 13.32 -3.09 16.96
CA HIS A 100 14.54 -3.60 17.60
C HIS A 100 14.27 -4.43 18.88
N LYS A 101 13.13 -4.21 19.49
CA LYS A 101 12.65 -4.97 20.65
C LYS A 101 11.12 -5.12 20.61
N PRO A 102 10.54 -6.15 21.25
CA PRO A 102 9.10 -6.27 21.39
C PRO A 102 8.50 -5.12 22.20
N HIS A 103 7.34 -4.65 21.79
CA HIS A 103 6.53 -3.66 22.50
C HIS A 103 5.15 -4.26 22.78
N PRO A 104 4.87 -4.70 24.02
CA PRO A 104 3.56 -5.20 24.41
C PRO A 104 2.46 -4.19 24.06
N ASP A 105 1.30 -4.68 23.64
CA ASP A 105 0.10 -3.90 23.29
C ASP A 105 0.24 -2.95 22.09
N LEU A 106 1.39 -2.93 21.38
CA LEU A 106 1.57 -2.05 20.22
C LEU A 106 0.57 -2.39 19.10
N ALA A 107 0.40 -3.67 18.80
CA ALA A 107 -0.56 -4.14 17.81
C ALA A 107 -1.99 -3.73 18.17
N GLU A 108 -2.41 -3.96 19.41
CA GLU A 108 -3.74 -3.55 19.89
C GLU A 108 -3.93 -2.03 19.80
N LYS A 109 -2.96 -1.25 20.25
CA LYS A 109 -3.00 0.23 20.22
C LYS A 109 -3.14 0.76 18.79
N ILE A 110 -2.43 0.17 17.81
CA ILE A 110 -2.50 0.56 16.40
C ILE A 110 -3.88 0.24 15.84
N VAL A 111 -4.37 -0.99 15.99
CA VAL A 111 -5.68 -1.41 15.46
C VAL A 111 -6.81 -0.59 16.08
N LYS A 112 -6.80 -0.41 17.41
CA LYS A 112 -7.78 0.40 18.12
C LYS A 112 -7.79 1.86 17.63
N ARG A 113 -6.60 2.45 17.40
CA ARG A 113 -6.49 3.81 16.86
C ARG A 113 -7.09 3.91 15.47
N ILE A 114 -6.81 2.95 14.57
CA ILE A 114 -7.38 2.94 13.22
C ILE A 114 -8.91 2.88 13.29
N VAL A 115 -9.47 1.96 14.10
CA VAL A 115 -10.92 1.84 14.27
C VAL A 115 -11.53 3.15 14.77
N GLN A 116 -10.94 3.78 15.80
CA GLN A 116 -11.40 5.06 16.31
C GLN A 116 -11.33 6.18 15.26
N MET A 117 -10.27 6.22 14.44
CA MET A 117 -10.15 7.19 13.34
C MET A 117 -11.24 6.96 12.28
N ASN A 118 -11.52 5.72 11.94
CA ASN A 118 -12.58 5.36 10.99
C ASN A 118 -13.96 5.80 11.51
N GLU A 119 -14.28 5.49 12.78
CA GLU A 119 -15.54 5.87 13.43
C GLU A 119 -15.70 7.40 13.49
N THR A 120 -14.63 8.12 13.90
CA THR A 120 -14.67 9.58 14.04
C THR A 120 -14.87 10.31 12.71
N ASN A 121 -14.37 9.73 11.61
CA ASN A 121 -14.43 10.34 10.28
C ASN A 121 -15.44 9.68 9.33
N ASP A 122 -16.33 8.84 9.85
CA ASP A 122 -17.38 8.14 9.10
C ASP A 122 -16.85 7.27 7.92
N ILE A 123 -15.66 6.70 8.08
CA ILE A 123 -15.02 5.84 7.09
C ILE A 123 -15.51 4.41 7.28
N ARG A 124 -16.28 3.89 6.32
CA ARG A 124 -16.99 2.59 6.45
C ARG A 124 -16.49 1.52 5.50
N ASN A 125 -15.79 1.90 4.43
CA ASN A 125 -15.35 0.96 3.40
C ASN A 125 -13.90 0.52 3.63
N VAL A 126 -13.62 -0.09 4.79
CA VAL A 126 -12.32 -0.64 5.17
C VAL A 126 -12.43 -2.15 5.32
N ARG A 127 -11.62 -2.88 4.57
CA ARG A 127 -11.53 -4.35 4.63
C ARG A 127 -10.11 -4.84 4.82
N GLU A 128 -9.16 -3.93 4.82
CA GLU A 128 -7.73 -4.19 4.89
C GLU A 128 -7.02 -3.12 5.70
N ILE A 129 -5.97 -3.52 6.41
CA ILE A 129 -4.98 -2.61 7.00
C ILE A 129 -3.62 -2.97 6.44
N GLN A 130 -2.81 -1.96 6.14
CA GLN A 130 -1.43 -2.15 5.71
C GLN A 130 -0.45 -1.64 6.75
N ILE A 131 0.58 -2.44 7.03
CA ILE A 131 1.74 -2.02 7.82
C ILE A 131 2.92 -1.81 6.88
N ASP A 132 3.52 -0.63 6.94
CA ASP A 132 4.74 -0.29 6.20
C ASP A 132 5.93 -0.22 7.17
N CYS A 133 6.93 -1.08 6.98
CA CYS A 133 8.14 -1.07 7.78
C CYS A 133 9.35 -1.54 6.96
N ASP A 134 10.40 -0.72 6.96
CA ASP A 134 11.67 -1.06 6.30
C ASP A 134 12.52 -2.00 7.18
N TYR A 135 11.92 -3.12 7.61
CA TYR A 135 12.59 -4.09 8.48
C TYR A 135 13.83 -4.69 7.82
N THR A 136 14.81 -5.01 8.65
CA THR A 136 16.06 -5.66 8.26
C THR A 136 16.12 -7.11 8.77
N SER A 137 17.17 -7.84 8.42
CA SER A 137 17.39 -9.19 8.98
C SER A 137 17.46 -9.20 10.52
N LYS A 138 17.85 -8.07 11.15
CA LYS A 138 17.98 -7.94 12.61
C LYS A 138 16.64 -7.74 13.30
N SER A 139 15.76 -6.94 12.71
CA SER A 139 14.43 -6.61 13.25
C SER A 139 13.32 -7.55 12.75
N ARG A 140 13.62 -8.43 11.76
CA ARG A 140 12.65 -9.31 11.12
C ARG A 140 11.82 -10.13 12.11
N LYS A 141 12.47 -10.80 13.06
CA LYS A 141 11.73 -11.65 13.99
C LYS A 141 10.71 -10.87 14.80
N THR A 142 11.12 -9.75 15.40
CA THR A 142 10.24 -8.88 16.18
C THR A 142 9.11 -8.33 15.32
N TYR A 143 9.42 -7.95 14.07
CA TYR A 143 8.41 -7.46 13.13
C TYR A 143 7.39 -8.55 12.76
N TYR A 144 7.83 -9.80 12.53
CA TYR A 144 6.92 -10.90 12.20
C TYR A 144 6.03 -11.28 13.39
N ASP A 145 6.60 -11.36 14.59
CA ASP A 145 5.83 -11.58 15.81
C ASP A 145 4.75 -10.47 15.99
N PHE A 146 5.12 -9.21 15.75
CA PHE A 146 4.19 -8.07 15.78
C PHE A 146 3.09 -8.19 14.69
N LEU A 147 3.43 -8.61 13.46
CA LEU A 147 2.43 -8.81 12.40
C LEU A 147 1.44 -9.94 12.74
N GLU A 148 1.89 -11.01 13.40
CA GLU A 148 1.00 -12.07 13.89
C GLU A 148 0.02 -11.54 14.95
N GLU A 149 0.48 -10.68 15.85
CA GLU A 149 -0.38 -10.01 16.83
C GLU A 149 -1.41 -9.10 16.14
N VAL A 150 -0.99 -8.28 15.17
CA VAL A 150 -1.91 -7.45 14.37
C VAL A 150 -2.95 -8.32 13.67
N LYS A 151 -2.53 -9.38 12.99
CA LYS A 151 -3.42 -10.32 12.28
C LYS A 151 -4.44 -10.95 13.22
N SER A 152 -4.04 -11.30 14.43
CA SER A 152 -4.94 -11.81 15.47
C SER A 152 -6.02 -10.79 15.84
N GLN A 153 -5.67 -9.52 16.01
CA GLN A 153 -6.64 -8.44 16.29
C GLN A 153 -7.61 -8.24 15.12
N LEU A 154 -7.10 -8.25 13.87
CA LEU A 154 -7.90 -8.02 12.66
C LEU A 154 -8.88 -9.15 12.37
N SER A 155 -8.63 -10.37 12.83
CA SER A 155 -9.51 -11.52 12.64
C SER A 155 -10.91 -11.29 13.20
N THR A 156 -11.03 -10.55 14.30
CA THR A 156 -12.30 -10.20 14.93
C THR A 156 -13.11 -9.16 14.14
N LEU A 157 -12.41 -8.36 13.33
CA LEU A 157 -12.99 -7.32 12.46
C LEU A 157 -13.25 -7.83 11.05
N HIS A 158 -12.81 -9.05 10.72
CA HIS A 158 -12.79 -9.61 9.36
C HIS A 158 -12.01 -8.74 8.37
N TYR A 159 -10.96 -8.09 8.84
CA TYR A 159 -10.05 -7.32 7.99
C TYR A 159 -8.85 -8.18 7.62
N GLN A 160 -8.28 -7.87 6.45
CA GLN A 160 -7.05 -8.47 5.96
C GLN A 160 -5.85 -7.61 6.35
N LEU A 161 -4.71 -8.26 6.40
CA LEU A 161 -3.43 -7.61 6.69
C LEU A 161 -2.54 -7.67 5.46
N SER A 162 -2.06 -6.53 5.00
CA SER A 162 -0.98 -6.44 4.04
C SER A 162 0.25 -5.74 4.63
N THR A 163 1.39 -5.90 3.98
CA THR A 163 2.61 -5.18 4.32
C THR A 163 3.38 -4.77 3.06
N THR A 164 4.23 -3.77 3.19
CA THR A 164 5.16 -3.40 2.13
C THR A 164 6.34 -4.35 2.09
N ILE A 165 6.83 -4.64 0.88
CA ILE A 165 7.99 -5.50 0.64
C ILE A 165 9.01 -4.73 -0.19
N ARG A 166 10.24 -4.61 0.30
CA ARG A 166 11.37 -4.07 -0.45
C ARG A 166 12.01 -5.16 -1.31
N LEU A 167 12.63 -4.80 -2.43
CA LEU A 167 13.28 -5.77 -3.33
C LEU A 167 14.26 -6.71 -2.61
N HIS A 168 15.08 -6.18 -1.70
CA HIS A 168 16.04 -7.01 -0.95
C HIS A 168 15.37 -8.01 -0.01
N GLN A 169 14.14 -7.74 0.45
CA GLN A 169 13.37 -8.63 1.32
C GLN A 169 12.81 -9.85 0.57
N LEU A 170 12.78 -9.84 -0.78
CA LEU A 170 12.47 -11.03 -1.58
C LEU A 170 13.45 -12.20 -1.34
N SER A 171 14.58 -11.92 -0.70
CA SER A 171 15.57 -12.95 -0.29
C SER A 171 15.31 -13.53 1.10
N MET A 172 14.31 -12.99 1.80
CA MET A 172 13.94 -13.40 3.15
C MET A 172 12.68 -14.28 3.09
N GLU A 173 12.39 -14.96 4.19
CA GLU A 173 11.11 -15.61 4.39
C GLU A 173 9.97 -14.57 4.27
N ALA A 174 8.84 -14.97 3.70
CA ALA A 174 7.68 -14.10 3.58
C ALA A 174 7.06 -13.79 4.95
N PRO A 175 6.64 -12.53 5.19
CA PRO A 175 5.97 -12.16 6.44
C PRO A 175 4.60 -12.84 6.58
N PRO A 176 4.09 -13.00 7.82
CA PRO A 176 2.83 -13.71 8.12
C PRO A 176 1.59 -12.83 7.85
N VAL A 177 1.45 -12.33 6.64
CA VAL A 177 0.35 -11.47 6.18
C VAL A 177 -0.42 -12.14 5.04
N ASP A 178 -1.51 -11.53 4.60
CA ASP A 178 -2.34 -12.09 3.52
C ASP A 178 -1.74 -11.80 2.15
N TYR A 179 -1.11 -10.63 1.95
CA TYR A 179 -0.33 -10.30 0.76
C TYR A 179 0.63 -9.12 1.00
N GLY A 180 1.50 -8.82 0.02
CA GLY A 180 2.47 -7.74 0.08
C GLY A 180 2.32 -6.74 -1.05
N ALA A 181 2.63 -5.46 -0.78
CA ALA A 181 2.85 -4.45 -1.79
C ALA A 181 4.36 -4.35 -2.07
N LEU A 182 4.80 -4.88 -3.20
CA LEU A 182 6.20 -4.85 -3.60
C LEU A 182 6.57 -3.44 -4.07
N MET A 183 7.37 -2.75 -3.28
CA MET A 183 7.84 -1.40 -3.58
C MET A 183 8.98 -1.44 -4.59
N ILE A 184 8.69 -1.08 -5.85
CA ILE A 184 9.63 -1.06 -6.98
C ILE A 184 10.12 0.37 -7.17
N TYR A 185 10.55 0.97 -6.07
CA TYR A 185 11.13 2.31 -6.01
C TYR A 185 12.08 2.47 -4.83
N ASN A 186 12.87 3.55 -4.83
CA ASN A 186 14.02 3.73 -3.95
C ASN A 186 14.98 2.54 -4.06
N THR A 187 15.25 2.12 -5.30
CA THR A 187 16.03 0.91 -5.61
C THR A 187 17.52 1.12 -5.48
N GLY A 188 18.00 2.36 -5.66
CA GLY A 188 19.41 2.73 -5.65
C GLY A 188 19.88 3.36 -4.33
N ASP A 189 21.22 3.46 -4.18
CA ASP A 189 21.84 4.19 -3.08
C ASP A 189 21.77 5.71 -3.36
N PRO A 190 21.06 6.49 -2.53
CA PRO A 190 20.94 7.94 -2.72
C PRO A 190 22.28 8.70 -2.75
N ARG A 191 23.36 8.12 -2.21
CA ARG A 191 24.70 8.72 -2.22
C ARG A 191 25.36 8.61 -3.58
N LYS A 192 24.88 7.70 -4.43
CA LYS A 192 25.39 7.44 -5.79
C LYS A 192 24.50 8.03 -6.88
N TRP A 193 23.75 9.07 -6.55
CA TRP A 193 22.75 9.69 -7.41
C TRP A 193 23.30 10.16 -8.78
N GLN A 194 24.60 10.46 -8.88
CA GLN A 194 25.26 10.83 -10.14
C GLN A 194 25.49 9.64 -11.08
N GLU A 195 25.55 8.44 -10.54
CA GLU A 195 25.81 7.22 -11.32
C GLU A 195 24.52 6.56 -11.79
N ARG A 196 23.45 6.65 -10.97
CA ARG A 196 22.18 5.97 -11.19
C ARG A 196 21.03 6.78 -10.61
N ASN A 197 19.85 6.61 -11.19
CA ASN A 197 18.65 7.17 -10.60
C ASN A 197 18.30 6.43 -9.29
N PRO A 198 18.35 7.09 -8.13
CA PRO A 198 18.09 6.42 -6.85
C PRO A 198 16.64 6.02 -6.66
N ILE A 199 15.71 6.58 -7.45
CA ILE A 199 14.30 6.21 -7.37
C ILE A 199 14.08 4.86 -8.05
N LEU A 200 14.52 4.72 -9.30
CA LEU A 200 14.38 3.49 -10.07
C LEU A 200 15.45 3.40 -11.14
N ASP A 201 16.17 2.29 -11.13
CA ASP A 201 17.10 1.88 -12.18
C ASP A 201 16.96 0.36 -12.37
N TYR A 202 16.74 -0.07 -13.59
CA TYR A 202 16.60 -1.49 -13.92
C TYR A 202 17.80 -2.33 -13.46
N ARG A 203 19.01 -1.77 -13.47
CA ARG A 203 20.22 -2.47 -13.00
C ARG A 203 20.17 -2.82 -11.51
N ASP A 204 19.43 -2.03 -10.72
CA ASP A 204 19.24 -2.29 -9.28
C ASP A 204 18.08 -3.29 -9.03
N VAL A 205 17.12 -3.38 -9.95
CA VAL A 205 16.00 -4.35 -9.90
C VAL A 205 16.42 -5.74 -10.40
N TYR A 206 17.21 -5.78 -11.46
CA TYR A 206 17.59 -7.02 -12.17
C TYR A 206 18.07 -8.18 -11.27
N PRO A 207 18.92 -7.96 -10.23
CA PRO A 207 19.37 -9.04 -9.35
C PRO A 207 18.24 -9.74 -8.56
N TYR A 208 17.08 -9.10 -8.44
CA TYR A 208 15.96 -9.61 -7.66
C TYR A 208 14.89 -10.30 -8.51
N LEU A 209 14.90 -10.14 -9.84
CA LEU A 209 13.89 -10.70 -10.73
C LEU A 209 13.68 -12.21 -10.51
N LYS A 210 14.76 -12.99 -10.53
CA LYS A 210 14.71 -14.46 -10.35
C LYS A 210 14.19 -14.91 -8.98
N ARG A 211 14.03 -14.00 -8.02
CA ARG A 211 13.51 -14.32 -6.69
C ARG A 211 12.00 -14.20 -6.61
N LEU A 212 11.40 -13.47 -7.55
CA LEU A 212 9.96 -13.24 -7.61
C LEU A 212 9.15 -14.52 -7.78
N ASP A 213 9.59 -15.39 -8.67
CA ASP A 213 8.88 -16.63 -8.98
C ASP A 213 8.78 -17.58 -7.75
N ASN A 214 9.79 -17.56 -6.90
CA ASN A 214 9.84 -18.39 -5.70
C ASN A 214 9.31 -17.71 -4.42
N TYR A 215 8.91 -16.45 -4.48
CA TYR A 215 8.39 -15.75 -3.32
C TYR A 215 6.93 -16.13 -3.07
N SER A 216 6.67 -16.78 -1.93
CA SER A 216 5.38 -17.44 -1.67
C SER A 216 4.21 -16.50 -1.43
N LEU A 217 4.47 -15.24 -1.03
CA LEU A 217 3.42 -14.28 -0.74
C LEU A 217 2.79 -13.73 -2.03
N PRO A 218 1.46 -13.64 -2.16
CA PRO A 218 0.83 -12.86 -3.22
C PRO A 218 1.29 -11.40 -3.18
N LEU A 219 1.54 -10.79 -4.33
CA LEU A 219 2.11 -9.44 -4.41
C LEU A 219 1.27 -8.53 -5.29
N ALA A 220 1.14 -7.26 -4.86
CA ALA A 220 0.79 -6.13 -5.72
C ALA A 220 2.08 -5.38 -6.09
N ALA A 221 2.16 -4.82 -7.29
CA ALA A 221 3.34 -4.09 -7.76
C ALA A 221 3.17 -2.57 -7.58
N ALA A 222 4.07 -1.94 -6.83
CA ALA A 222 4.04 -0.50 -6.58
C ALA A 222 5.15 0.23 -7.34
N TYR A 223 4.76 1.08 -8.33
CA TYR A 223 5.68 1.83 -9.20
C TYR A 223 5.76 3.31 -8.81
N PRO A 224 6.94 3.95 -8.98
CA PRO A 224 7.13 5.35 -8.68
C PRO A 224 6.56 6.25 -9.78
N VAL A 225 5.87 7.31 -9.36
CA VAL A 225 5.48 8.41 -10.25
C VAL A 225 5.86 9.77 -9.65
N PHE A 226 6.67 9.76 -8.59
CA PHE A 226 7.07 10.93 -7.83
C PHE A 226 8.43 11.48 -8.27
N GLN A 227 8.69 12.71 -7.86
CA GLN A 227 9.98 13.37 -7.97
C GLN A 227 10.71 13.34 -6.62
N TRP A 228 12.02 13.16 -6.69
CA TRP A 228 12.88 13.26 -5.54
C TRP A 228 13.68 14.57 -5.63
N VAL A 229 13.54 15.43 -4.63
CA VAL A 229 14.24 16.71 -4.55
C VAL A 229 15.06 16.74 -3.27
N ARG A 230 16.36 16.95 -3.39
CA ARG A 230 17.26 17.10 -2.26
C ARG A 230 18.24 18.24 -2.48
N ASP A 231 18.61 18.88 -1.38
CA ASP A 231 19.78 19.77 -1.35
C ASP A 231 21.00 18.93 -0.91
N ILE A 232 21.96 18.82 -1.80
CA ILE A 232 23.20 18.09 -1.55
C ILE A 232 24.35 19.09 -1.64
N GLN A 233 24.94 19.45 -0.52
CA GLN A 233 26.05 20.40 -0.42
C GLN A 233 25.76 21.77 -1.09
N GLY A 234 24.53 22.28 -0.92
CA GLY A 234 24.09 23.56 -1.49
C GLY A 234 23.69 23.46 -2.98
N VAL A 235 23.63 22.27 -3.56
CA VAL A 235 23.13 22.02 -4.91
C VAL A 235 21.77 21.34 -4.81
N ARG A 236 20.73 21.98 -5.35
CA ARG A 236 19.40 21.38 -5.49
C ARG A 236 19.46 20.30 -6.58
N VAL A 237 19.28 19.06 -6.18
CA VAL A 237 19.28 17.89 -7.06
C VAL A 237 17.86 17.36 -7.18
N GLU A 238 17.41 17.19 -8.41
CA GLU A 238 16.09 16.66 -8.72
C GLU A 238 16.24 15.39 -9.56
N HIS A 239 15.53 14.33 -9.14
CA HIS A 239 15.43 13.10 -9.88
C HIS A 239 13.96 12.78 -10.16
N THR A 240 13.71 12.46 -11.42
CA THR A 240 12.46 11.85 -11.90
C THR A 240 12.81 10.53 -12.56
N VAL A 241 11.85 9.64 -12.69
CA VAL A 241 12.04 8.41 -13.48
C VAL A 241 11.46 8.65 -14.86
N GLU A 242 12.18 8.28 -15.90
CA GLU A 242 11.64 8.33 -17.26
C GLU A 242 10.53 7.27 -17.43
N ALA A 243 9.49 7.60 -18.21
CA ALA A 243 8.37 6.70 -18.44
C ALA A 243 8.82 5.33 -18.96
N GLU A 244 9.77 5.35 -19.91
CA GLU A 244 10.34 4.16 -20.54
C GLU A 244 11.04 3.24 -19.52
N GLU A 245 11.66 3.81 -18.48
CA GLU A 245 12.31 3.02 -17.43
C GLU A 245 11.30 2.36 -16.50
N ILE A 246 10.20 3.07 -16.15
CA ILE A 246 9.10 2.48 -15.37
C ILE A 246 8.50 1.28 -16.15
N LEU A 247 8.18 1.48 -17.42
CA LEU A 247 7.57 0.46 -18.27
C LEU A 247 8.52 -0.72 -18.55
N ARG A 248 9.81 -0.44 -18.73
CA ARG A 248 10.86 -1.47 -18.87
C ARG A 248 10.91 -2.36 -17.63
N VAL A 249 10.93 -1.76 -16.45
CA VAL A 249 10.94 -2.52 -15.19
C VAL A 249 9.64 -3.29 -15.00
N LYS A 250 8.48 -2.66 -15.25
CA LYS A 250 7.17 -3.32 -15.20
C LYS A 250 7.16 -4.58 -16.05
N ASN A 251 7.51 -4.46 -17.33
CA ASN A 251 7.53 -5.57 -18.27
C ASN A 251 8.45 -6.71 -17.79
N ALA A 252 9.64 -6.38 -17.27
CA ALA A 252 10.56 -7.39 -16.76
C ALA A 252 10.03 -8.11 -15.53
N MET A 253 9.38 -7.38 -14.60
CA MET A 253 8.76 -7.95 -13.39
C MET A 253 7.62 -8.90 -13.75
N GLU A 254 6.74 -8.51 -14.68
CA GLU A 254 5.59 -9.29 -15.12
C GLU A 254 5.99 -10.51 -15.97
N GLN A 255 7.11 -10.46 -16.69
CA GLN A 255 7.67 -11.63 -17.38
C GLN A 255 8.10 -12.71 -16.40
N GLU A 256 8.70 -12.33 -15.26
CA GLU A 256 9.13 -13.28 -14.23
C GLU A 256 7.95 -13.75 -13.37
N ARG A 257 6.96 -12.86 -13.12
CA ARG A 257 5.81 -13.18 -12.28
C ARG A 257 4.53 -12.53 -12.81
N LYS A 258 3.74 -13.29 -13.56
CA LYS A 258 2.56 -12.80 -14.31
C LYS A 258 1.45 -12.22 -13.44
N ASP A 259 1.25 -12.71 -12.22
CA ASP A 259 0.20 -12.22 -11.32
C ASP A 259 0.46 -10.79 -10.80
N LEU A 260 1.68 -10.25 -10.95
CA LEU A 260 1.97 -8.86 -10.63
C LEU A 260 1.19 -7.85 -11.48
N SER A 261 0.79 -8.23 -12.70
CA SER A 261 -0.03 -7.36 -13.56
C SER A 261 -1.45 -7.14 -13.03
N ARG A 262 -1.95 -7.98 -12.11
CA ARG A 262 -3.34 -7.93 -11.65
C ARG A 262 -3.61 -6.83 -10.62
N ALA A 263 -2.58 -6.39 -9.91
CA ALA A 263 -2.70 -5.38 -8.85
C ALA A 263 -1.56 -4.37 -8.97
N ILE A 264 -1.88 -3.21 -9.50
CA ILE A 264 -0.92 -2.14 -9.75
C ILE A 264 -1.19 -0.98 -8.79
N ILE A 265 -0.15 -0.49 -8.18
CA ILE A 265 -0.18 0.66 -7.29
C ILE A 265 0.77 1.73 -7.83
N THR A 266 0.41 3.01 -7.83
CA THR A 266 1.37 4.09 -8.06
C THR A 266 1.66 4.85 -6.77
N TYR A 267 2.90 5.20 -6.56
CA TYR A 267 3.34 6.00 -5.42
C TYR A 267 3.79 7.37 -5.92
N HIS A 268 3.09 8.47 -5.59
CA HIS A 268 1.84 8.59 -4.85
C HIS A 268 0.90 9.58 -5.55
N LEU A 269 -0.38 9.58 -5.16
CA LEU A 269 -1.41 10.49 -5.67
C LEU A 269 -1.11 11.93 -5.25
N ASP A 270 -0.81 12.75 -6.22
CA ASP A 270 -0.53 14.16 -6.09
C ASP A 270 -0.63 14.82 -7.46
N LYS A 271 -1.15 16.05 -7.53
CA LYS A 271 -1.34 16.77 -8.78
C LYS A 271 -0.05 16.93 -9.59
N ASP A 272 1.06 17.22 -8.94
CA ASP A 272 2.33 17.41 -9.61
C ASP A 272 2.86 16.09 -10.19
N ASN A 273 2.64 14.99 -9.48
CA ASN A 273 2.98 13.65 -9.97
C ASN A 273 2.10 13.25 -11.15
N ILE A 274 0.77 13.50 -11.08
CA ILE A 274 -0.18 13.24 -12.17
C ILE A 274 0.23 13.98 -13.45
N ASN A 275 0.61 15.24 -13.33
CA ASN A 275 0.99 16.07 -14.46
C ASN A 275 2.40 15.79 -15.01
N ARG A 276 3.16 14.91 -14.38
CA ARG A 276 4.54 14.59 -14.77
C ARG A 276 4.61 13.72 -16.01
N TYR A 277 3.68 12.80 -16.15
CA TYR A 277 3.64 11.88 -17.27
C TYR A 277 2.43 12.14 -18.16
N LYS A 278 2.54 11.73 -19.41
CA LYS A 278 1.41 11.75 -20.34
C LYS A 278 0.36 10.72 -19.93
N PRO A 279 -0.92 10.92 -20.28
CA PRO A 279 -1.99 9.97 -20.00
C PRO A 279 -1.67 8.54 -20.48
N GLU A 280 -1.06 8.40 -21.66
CA GLU A 280 -0.70 7.11 -22.25
C GLU A 280 0.27 6.32 -21.35
N THR A 281 1.17 7.00 -20.64
CA THR A 281 2.09 6.36 -19.69
C THR A 281 1.30 5.73 -18.53
N TYR A 282 0.31 6.43 -17.98
CA TYR A 282 -0.53 5.87 -16.92
C TYR A 282 -1.43 4.74 -17.43
N GLU A 283 -1.94 4.84 -18.66
CA GLU A 283 -2.67 3.76 -19.30
C GLU A 283 -1.81 2.49 -19.41
N GLU A 284 -0.54 2.61 -19.82
CA GLU A 284 0.39 1.49 -19.88
C GLU A 284 0.79 0.96 -18.48
N ILE A 285 0.97 1.83 -17.48
CA ILE A 285 1.27 1.40 -16.11
C ILE A 285 0.11 0.58 -15.55
N TYR A 286 -1.15 1.03 -15.72
CA TYR A 286 -2.34 0.39 -15.17
C TYR A 286 -2.98 -0.66 -16.11
N HIS A 287 -2.40 -0.87 -17.28
CA HIS A 287 -2.90 -1.88 -18.20
C HIS A 287 -2.64 -3.29 -17.68
N HIS A 288 -3.68 -4.14 -17.71
CA HIS A 288 -3.67 -5.53 -17.26
C HIS A 288 -3.62 -6.51 -18.43
#